data_b7da42c320b5ede315c3b0070e6f0934
#
_entry.id   b7da42c320b5ede315c3b0070e6f0934
#
_cell.length_a   1.000
_cell.length_b   1.000
_cell.length_c   1.000
_cell.angle_alpha   90.00
_cell.angle_beta   90.00
_cell.angle_gamma   90.00
#
_symmetry.space_group_name_H-M   'P 1'
#
loop_
_entity.id
_entity.type
_entity.pdbx_description
1 polymer ?
#
loop_
_entity_poly.entity_id
_entity_poly.type
_entity_poly.pdbx_seq_one_letter_code
_entity_poly.pdbx_strand_id
1 'polypeptide(L)'
;MGVVGMTASLAACGDSGSSSAAASSTAGGDDGVITISYWTTDRHDQAYLTPLIEEYNKTNSDNIYIDYQVYADNYSQMLDLAFSTDTAPDVFKLSGTDPLEVQVDEKKMLLDLSPYMTEEYKARFWDGAFVQGINSWGDGIYSLPFTASACRLFYNQDLLDRVGISAPPKTLKELVDDATLVTKQLSSEGIYGIAGNYKSAMSAVMRSIDPVVQVSGGTCNGFDFKNGKYDFSSYREVLQLFREMYSTGVAFPGSESLDIDPLRTQFAAGNIAFYFSLSHAEPGVYQSQFPTDINWNCCQIPSLSGNTDGVQNLWFGGSDKAINASTKHPDEAWKVMEFLHSDEVMGPYYTAGLGTVMIKSAVEGAEPPASIETMPDLAIGANDQNWPIRPAISIEGEDYSTVAVQCIFGLKDIDQAISELNDRYNNAYDKSVADGAKRIVYPNFTAKNQDTSV
;
A
#
# COMPACT_ATOMS: atom_id res chain seq x y z
N MET A 1 27.12 -5.58 67.75
CA MET A 1 25.83 -5.47 68.48
C MET A 1 24.93 -4.68 67.56
N GLY A 2 23.91 -5.11 66.99
CA GLY A 2 22.97 -6.18 67.09
C GLY A 2 22.01 -5.98 65.91
N VAL A 3 21.77 -7.06 65.23
CA VAL A 3 20.82 -7.20 64.10
C VAL A 3 19.40 -7.16 64.67
N VAL A 4 18.47 -6.48 64.00
CA VAL A 4 17.05 -6.89 63.96
C VAL A 4 16.49 -6.58 62.57
N GLY A 5 16.08 -7.63 61.88
CA GLY A 5 15.31 -7.55 60.65
C GLY A 5 13.83 -7.29 60.95
N MET A 6 13.16 -6.66 60.00
CA MET A 6 11.70 -6.63 59.90
C MET A 6 11.26 -6.83 58.47
N THR A 7 10.68 -8.00 58.24
CA THR A 7 9.85 -8.30 57.08
C THR A 7 8.53 -7.58 57.19
N ALA A 8 8.13 -6.84 56.13
CA ALA A 8 6.76 -6.35 55.97
C ALA A 8 6.23 -6.83 54.62
N SER A 9 5.30 -7.75 54.69
CA SER A 9 4.41 -8.17 53.61
C SER A 9 3.36 -7.08 53.35
N LEU A 10 3.22 -6.64 52.11
CA LEU A 10 2.07 -5.87 51.67
C LEU A 10 1.44 -6.61 50.47
N ALA A 11 0.30 -7.20 50.77
CA ALA A 11 -0.65 -7.63 49.76
C ALA A 11 -1.45 -6.42 49.34
N ALA A 12 -1.55 -6.18 48.05
CA ALA A 12 -2.57 -5.32 47.45
C ALA A 12 -3.05 -5.96 46.16
N CYS A 13 -4.30 -6.35 46.16
CA CYS A 13 -5.09 -6.76 44.99
C CYS A 13 -5.30 -5.58 44.04
N GLY A 14 -5.17 -5.82 42.75
CA GLY A 14 -5.54 -4.92 41.68
C GLY A 14 -5.62 -5.69 40.39
N ASP A 15 -6.82 -6.19 40.16
CA ASP A 15 -7.26 -6.92 38.98
C ASP A 15 -7.37 -5.95 37.79
N SER A 16 -6.66 -6.21 36.71
CA SER A 16 -7.01 -5.77 35.36
C SER A 16 -6.29 -6.68 34.37
N GLY A 17 -7.05 -7.63 33.84
CA GLY A 17 -6.60 -8.63 32.91
C GLY A 17 -6.20 -8.02 31.57
N SER A 18 -4.98 -8.30 31.17
CA SER A 18 -4.57 -8.40 29.78
C SER A 18 -4.04 -9.81 29.59
N SER A 19 -4.87 -10.64 28.99
CA SER A 19 -4.50 -12.00 28.61
C SER A 19 -3.58 -11.95 27.40
N SER A 20 -2.28 -11.96 27.63
CA SER A 20 -1.33 -12.44 26.62
C SER A 20 -1.40 -13.97 26.65
N ALA A 21 -2.12 -14.53 25.69
CA ALA A 21 -2.05 -15.97 25.44
C ALA A 21 -0.69 -16.27 24.80
N ALA A 22 0.24 -16.73 25.63
CA ALA A 22 1.40 -17.45 25.12
C ALA A 22 0.87 -18.78 24.57
N ALA A 23 0.89 -18.94 23.26
CA ALA A 23 0.61 -20.21 22.63
C ALA A 23 1.69 -21.22 23.06
N SER A 24 1.30 -22.15 23.91
CA SER A 24 2.10 -23.33 24.18
C SER A 24 2.07 -24.23 22.94
N SER A 25 3.21 -24.43 22.30
CA SER A 25 3.40 -25.52 21.36
C SER A 25 3.17 -26.86 22.08
N THR A 26 1.93 -27.36 21.99
CA THR A 26 1.68 -28.77 22.28
C THR A 26 2.14 -29.53 21.03
N ALA A 27 3.27 -30.19 21.14
CA ALA A 27 3.59 -31.33 20.31
C ALA A 27 2.49 -32.38 20.54
N GLY A 28 1.45 -32.34 19.75
CA GLY A 28 0.36 -33.32 19.70
C GLY A 28 0.73 -34.41 18.70
N GLY A 29 0.27 -35.59 18.97
CA GLY A 29 0.62 -36.84 18.30
C GLY A 29 0.41 -36.77 16.78
N ASP A 30 1.09 -37.68 16.14
CA ASP A 30 1.14 -37.99 14.70
C ASP A 30 -0.23 -38.41 14.15
N ASP A 31 -1.12 -37.44 13.94
CA ASP A 31 -2.43 -37.63 13.30
C ASP A 31 -2.34 -37.35 11.78
N GLY A 32 -1.13 -37.19 11.24
CA GLY A 32 -0.92 -36.92 9.82
C GLY A 32 -1.36 -35.52 9.35
N VAL A 33 -1.68 -34.60 10.28
CA VAL A 33 -2.04 -33.22 9.95
C VAL A 33 -0.78 -32.39 9.75
N ILE A 34 -0.69 -31.71 8.60
CA ILE A 34 0.40 -30.81 8.26
C ILE A 34 -0.05 -29.36 8.57
N THR A 35 0.66 -28.71 9.47
CA THR A 35 0.40 -27.30 9.81
C THR A 35 1.21 -26.39 8.88
N ILE A 36 0.50 -25.50 8.18
CA ILE A 36 1.07 -24.43 7.34
C ILE A 36 0.81 -23.10 8.02
N SER A 37 1.87 -22.44 8.45
CA SER A 37 1.80 -21.11 9.05
C SER A 37 1.61 -20.04 7.97
N TYR A 38 0.59 -19.16 8.16
CA TYR A 38 0.31 -18.05 7.27
C TYR A 38 0.28 -16.72 8.01
N TRP A 39 1.22 -15.82 7.69
CA TRP A 39 1.34 -14.49 8.29
C TRP A 39 1.00 -13.36 7.34
N THR A 40 0.23 -12.38 7.82
CA THR A 40 -0.15 -11.18 7.04
C THR A 40 -0.29 -9.94 7.93
N THR A 41 -0.41 -8.77 7.29
CA THR A 41 -0.76 -7.50 7.93
C THR A 41 -2.20 -7.07 7.61
N ASP A 42 -2.90 -7.82 6.78
CA ASP A 42 -4.18 -7.40 6.18
C ASP A 42 -5.33 -7.54 7.17
N ARG A 43 -5.38 -6.63 8.16
CA ARG A 43 -6.42 -6.60 9.22
C ARG A 43 -7.83 -6.46 8.65
N HIS A 44 -7.97 -5.73 7.54
CA HIS A 44 -9.27 -5.54 6.88
C HIS A 44 -9.82 -6.84 6.29
N ASP A 45 -8.96 -7.81 5.97
CA ASP A 45 -9.35 -9.12 5.45
C ASP A 45 -9.68 -10.13 6.55
N GLN A 46 -9.27 -9.86 7.80
CA GLN A 46 -9.36 -10.84 8.88
C GLN A 46 -10.78 -11.32 9.12
N ALA A 47 -11.76 -10.40 9.17
CA ALA A 47 -13.14 -10.76 9.38
C ALA A 47 -13.73 -11.63 8.25
N TYR A 48 -13.22 -11.48 7.05
CA TYR A 48 -13.60 -12.25 5.87
C TYR A 48 -12.89 -13.60 5.80
N LEU A 49 -11.56 -13.62 5.94
CA LEU A 49 -10.75 -14.82 5.76
C LEU A 49 -10.85 -15.82 6.91
N THR A 50 -10.99 -15.36 8.16
CA THR A 50 -10.99 -16.25 9.33
C THR A 50 -12.04 -17.37 9.21
N PRO A 51 -13.33 -17.12 8.94
CA PRO A 51 -14.30 -18.20 8.84
C PRO A 51 -14.05 -19.15 7.65
N LEU A 52 -13.49 -18.66 6.56
CA LEU A 52 -13.14 -19.47 5.39
C LEU A 52 -11.97 -20.41 5.69
N ILE A 53 -10.94 -19.92 6.38
CA ILE A 53 -9.80 -20.71 6.83
C ILE A 53 -10.23 -21.75 7.88
N GLU A 54 -11.09 -21.38 8.82
CA GLU A 54 -11.62 -22.33 9.80
C GLU A 54 -12.43 -23.45 9.13
N GLU A 55 -13.18 -23.14 8.07
CA GLU A 55 -13.91 -24.16 7.32
C GLU A 55 -12.95 -25.03 6.49
N TYR A 56 -11.96 -24.43 5.82
CA TYR A 56 -10.91 -25.17 5.13
C TYR A 56 -10.19 -26.15 6.08
N ASN A 57 -9.81 -25.70 7.26
CA ASN A 57 -9.14 -26.51 8.28
C ASN A 57 -9.96 -27.72 8.72
N LYS A 58 -11.31 -27.68 8.61
CA LYS A 58 -12.22 -28.77 8.97
C LYS A 58 -12.50 -29.73 7.82
N THR A 59 -12.48 -29.22 6.57
CA THR A 59 -13.09 -29.92 5.43
C THR A 59 -12.11 -30.35 4.34
N ASN A 60 -10.87 -29.77 4.30
CA ASN A 60 -9.90 -30.16 3.27
C ASN A 60 -9.51 -31.65 3.40
N SER A 61 -9.31 -32.29 2.24
CA SER A 61 -8.93 -33.70 2.16
C SER A 61 -7.44 -33.95 2.28
N ASP A 62 -6.62 -32.93 2.32
CA ASP A 62 -5.16 -33.01 2.31
C ASP A 62 -4.54 -33.05 3.71
N ASN A 63 -5.38 -33.04 4.76
CA ASN A 63 -4.96 -32.97 6.16
C ASN A 63 -4.08 -31.74 6.47
N ILE A 64 -4.38 -30.60 5.83
CA ILE A 64 -3.68 -29.35 6.07
C ILE A 64 -4.43 -28.55 7.15
N TYR A 65 -3.68 -27.99 8.09
CA TYR A 65 -4.17 -27.00 9.03
C TYR A 65 -3.44 -25.67 8.80
N ILE A 66 -4.19 -24.62 8.45
CA ILE A 66 -3.64 -23.26 8.27
C ILE A 66 -3.62 -22.56 9.62
N ASP A 67 -2.43 -22.26 10.14
CA ASP A 67 -2.21 -21.40 11.31
C ASP A 67 -2.14 -19.94 10.84
N TYR A 68 -3.29 -19.26 10.84
CA TYR A 68 -3.47 -17.91 10.32
C TYR A 68 -3.21 -16.85 11.37
N GLN A 69 -2.22 -15.97 11.14
CA GLN A 69 -1.81 -14.92 12.07
C GLN A 69 -1.73 -13.56 11.40
N VAL A 70 -2.37 -12.55 12.02
CA VAL A 70 -2.41 -11.16 11.54
C VAL A 70 -1.61 -10.27 12.47
N TYR A 71 -0.56 -9.64 11.94
CA TYR A 71 0.32 -8.73 12.67
C TYR A 71 0.06 -7.28 12.27
N ALA A 72 -0.50 -6.49 13.19
CA ALA A 72 -0.87 -5.10 12.92
C ALA A 72 0.34 -4.16 12.80
N ASP A 73 1.36 -4.37 13.61
CA ASP A 73 2.50 -3.47 13.76
C ASP A 73 3.83 -4.23 13.64
N ASN A 74 4.86 -3.55 13.17
CA ASN A 74 6.24 -4.04 13.07
C ASN A 74 6.42 -5.34 12.25
N TYR A 75 5.48 -5.64 11.34
CA TYR A 75 5.46 -6.89 10.57
C TYR A 75 6.76 -7.14 9.83
N SER A 76 7.29 -6.16 9.08
CA SER A 76 8.54 -6.32 8.32
C SER A 76 9.71 -6.68 9.23
N GLN A 77 9.82 -6.04 10.40
CA GLN A 77 10.88 -6.34 11.37
C GLN A 77 10.71 -7.73 11.98
N MET A 78 9.46 -8.14 12.27
CA MET A 78 9.16 -9.48 12.77
C MET A 78 9.48 -10.55 11.73
N LEU A 79 9.15 -10.30 10.47
CA LEU A 79 9.43 -11.19 9.35
C LEU A 79 10.95 -11.33 9.13
N ASP A 80 11.69 -10.22 9.10
CA ASP A 80 13.16 -10.22 8.98
C ASP A 80 13.82 -11.00 10.14
N LEU A 81 13.33 -10.80 11.37
CA LEU A 81 13.80 -11.55 12.53
C LEU A 81 13.51 -13.05 12.38
N ALA A 82 12.30 -13.40 11.97
CA ALA A 82 11.88 -14.79 11.79
C ALA A 82 12.74 -15.50 10.72
N PHE A 83 13.04 -14.83 9.60
CA PHE A 83 13.97 -15.38 8.60
C PHE A 83 15.39 -15.52 9.14
N SER A 84 15.87 -14.57 9.92
CA SER A 84 17.22 -14.64 10.52
C SER A 84 17.38 -15.71 11.59
N THR A 85 16.28 -16.21 12.15
CA THR A 85 16.24 -17.24 13.22
C THR A 85 15.66 -18.57 12.76
N ASP A 86 15.45 -18.78 11.45
CA ASP A 86 14.86 -20.00 10.87
C ASP A 86 13.46 -20.34 11.44
N THR A 87 12.69 -19.30 11.81
CA THR A 87 11.31 -19.43 12.32
C THR A 87 10.28 -18.73 11.45
N ALA A 88 10.66 -18.40 10.21
CA ALA A 88 9.79 -17.74 9.26
C ALA A 88 8.58 -18.63 8.89
N PRO A 89 7.40 -18.04 8.65
CA PRO A 89 6.20 -18.77 8.26
C PRO A 89 6.37 -19.45 6.89
N ASP A 90 5.51 -20.45 6.62
CA ASP A 90 5.51 -21.17 5.36
C ASP A 90 4.95 -20.31 4.23
N VAL A 91 3.82 -19.64 4.49
CA VAL A 91 3.16 -18.67 3.60
C VAL A 91 3.13 -17.31 4.29
N PHE A 92 3.40 -16.26 3.55
CA PHE A 92 3.41 -14.92 4.13
C PHE A 92 3.09 -13.84 3.11
N LYS A 93 2.51 -12.74 3.61
CA LYS A 93 2.42 -11.52 2.82
C LYS A 93 3.81 -11.00 2.55
N LEU A 94 4.13 -10.83 1.28
CA LEU A 94 5.44 -10.28 0.89
C LEU A 94 5.60 -8.88 1.49
N SER A 95 6.67 -8.68 2.20
CA SER A 95 7.01 -7.40 2.84
C SER A 95 8.52 -7.31 2.97
N GLY A 96 9.00 -6.11 3.12
CA GLY A 96 10.42 -5.84 3.33
C GLY A 96 10.85 -4.56 2.63
N THR A 97 12.00 -4.06 3.04
CA THR A 97 12.65 -2.89 2.44
C THR A 97 13.58 -3.28 1.28
N ASP A 98 13.92 -4.58 1.18
CA ASP A 98 14.83 -5.08 0.17
C ASP A 98 14.12 -5.26 -1.17
N PRO A 99 14.79 -4.94 -2.27
CA PRO A 99 14.34 -5.29 -3.61
C PRO A 99 14.11 -6.82 -3.76
N LEU A 100 13.19 -7.21 -4.65
CA LEU A 100 12.90 -8.64 -4.88
C LEU A 100 14.15 -9.44 -5.27
N GLU A 101 15.04 -8.84 -6.09
CA GLU A 101 16.31 -9.46 -6.49
C GLU A 101 17.18 -9.84 -5.27
N VAL A 102 17.25 -8.97 -4.26
CA VAL A 102 18.00 -9.24 -3.03
C VAL A 102 17.35 -10.37 -2.23
N GLN A 103 16.01 -10.35 -2.14
CA GLN A 103 15.27 -11.40 -1.43
C GLN A 103 15.44 -12.77 -2.10
N VAL A 104 15.52 -12.81 -3.45
CA VAL A 104 15.67 -14.03 -4.24
C VAL A 104 17.14 -14.48 -4.33
N ASP A 105 18.02 -13.62 -4.85
CA ASP A 105 19.37 -14.02 -5.22
C ASP A 105 20.34 -14.06 -4.04
N GLU A 106 20.25 -13.10 -3.12
CA GLU A 106 21.16 -12.98 -1.99
C GLU A 106 20.63 -13.70 -0.75
N LYS A 107 19.41 -13.37 -0.32
CA LYS A 107 18.83 -13.88 0.92
C LYS A 107 18.16 -15.25 0.76
N LYS A 108 17.78 -15.63 -0.46
CA LYS A 108 17.11 -16.89 -0.79
C LYS A 108 15.87 -17.18 0.08
N MET A 109 15.08 -16.13 0.31
CA MET A 109 13.90 -16.21 1.18
C MET A 109 12.69 -16.82 0.50
N LEU A 110 12.59 -16.68 -0.84
CA LEU A 110 11.36 -16.94 -1.59
C LEU A 110 11.47 -18.21 -2.43
N LEU A 111 10.46 -19.08 -2.35
CA LEU A 111 10.32 -20.24 -3.21
C LEU A 111 9.95 -19.79 -4.63
N ASP A 112 10.64 -20.34 -5.64
CA ASP A 112 10.21 -20.18 -7.02
C ASP A 112 8.91 -20.95 -7.26
N LEU A 113 7.85 -20.21 -7.56
CA LEU A 113 6.52 -20.75 -7.82
C LEU A 113 6.32 -21.21 -9.27
N SER A 114 7.27 -20.92 -10.18
CA SER A 114 7.15 -21.25 -11.61
C SER A 114 6.82 -22.73 -11.89
N PRO A 115 7.35 -23.73 -11.12
CA PRO A 115 6.98 -25.12 -11.32
C PRO A 115 5.50 -25.43 -11.08
N TYR A 116 4.83 -24.64 -10.24
CA TYR A 116 3.39 -24.76 -9.92
C TYR A 116 2.51 -23.95 -10.87
N MET A 117 3.07 -22.95 -11.56
CA MET A 117 2.37 -21.98 -12.39
C MET A 117 2.17 -22.50 -13.81
N THR A 118 1.18 -23.39 -14.00
CA THR A 118 0.78 -23.79 -15.36
C THR A 118 0.27 -22.59 -16.16
N GLU A 119 0.29 -22.67 -17.49
CA GLU A 119 -0.26 -21.61 -18.35
C GLU A 119 -1.76 -21.37 -18.06
N GLU A 120 -2.52 -22.44 -17.73
CA GLU A 120 -3.92 -22.34 -17.33
C GLU A 120 -4.07 -21.58 -15.99
N TYR A 121 -3.20 -21.86 -15.02
CA TYR A 121 -3.23 -21.16 -13.74
C TYR A 121 -2.85 -19.67 -13.89
N LYS A 122 -1.83 -19.35 -14.70
CA LYS A 122 -1.44 -17.97 -15.01
C LYS A 122 -2.57 -17.19 -15.70
N ALA A 123 -3.31 -17.82 -16.61
CA ALA A 123 -4.40 -17.18 -17.33
C ALA A 123 -5.58 -16.75 -16.42
N ARG A 124 -5.62 -17.20 -15.16
CA ARG A 124 -6.59 -16.73 -14.15
C ARG A 124 -6.32 -15.31 -13.68
N PHE A 125 -5.11 -14.80 -13.86
CA PHE A 125 -4.74 -13.44 -13.47
C PHE A 125 -4.93 -12.44 -14.62
N TRP A 126 -5.03 -11.15 -14.28
CA TRP A 126 -5.07 -10.10 -15.30
C TRP A 126 -3.76 -10.06 -16.09
N ASP A 127 -3.84 -9.66 -17.36
CA ASP A 127 -2.66 -9.44 -18.20
C ASP A 127 -1.73 -8.40 -17.51
N GLY A 128 -0.44 -8.74 -17.44
CA GLY A 128 0.53 -7.88 -16.74
C GLY A 128 0.54 -7.99 -15.22
N ALA A 129 -0.15 -8.97 -14.62
CA ALA A 129 -0.15 -9.21 -13.18
C ALA A 129 1.23 -9.65 -12.64
N PHE A 130 2.05 -10.29 -13.48
CA PHE A 130 3.40 -10.72 -13.12
C PHE A 130 4.42 -9.73 -13.65
N VAL A 131 5.05 -8.98 -12.73
CA VAL A 131 5.91 -7.84 -13.03
C VAL A 131 7.31 -8.08 -12.49
N GLN A 132 8.31 -7.94 -13.37
CA GLN A 132 9.72 -8.07 -13.00
C GLN A 132 10.07 -7.12 -11.85
N GLY A 133 10.72 -7.66 -10.79
CA GLY A 133 11.14 -6.95 -9.59
C GLY A 133 10.02 -6.63 -8.58
N ILE A 134 8.78 -7.02 -8.87
CA ILE A 134 7.66 -6.93 -7.92
C ILE A 134 7.28 -8.33 -7.43
N ASN A 135 6.93 -9.24 -8.33
CA ASN A 135 6.56 -10.62 -8.02
C ASN A 135 7.24 -11.65 -8.92
N SER A 136 8.02 -11.20 -9.90
CA SER A 136 8.83 -12.03 -10.81
C SER A 136 10.26 -11.51 -10.87
N TRP A 137 11.24 -12.42 -10.99
CA TRP A 137 12.64 -12.09 -11.14
C TRP A 137 13.33 -13.12 -12.04
N GLY A 138 14.05 -12.63 -13.09
CA GLY A 138 14.54 -13.54 -14.14
C GLY A 138 13.39 -14.29 -14.79
N ASP A 139 13.49 -15.62 -14.85
CA ASP A 139 12.43 -16.50 -15.36
C ASP A 139 11.48 -16.99 -14.26
N GLY A 140 11.74 -16.64 -12.99
CA GLY A 140 11.00 -17.13 -11.82
C GLY A 140 9.81 -16.23 -11.44
N ILE A 141 8.83 -16.84 -10.77
CA ILE A 141 7.69 -16.17 -10.10
C ILE A 141 7.81 -16.47 -8.61
N TYR A 142 7.82 -15.44 -7.78
CA TYR A 142 8.14 -15.56 -6.35
C TYR A 142 7.02 -15.14 -5.41
N SER A 143 5.99 -14.48 -5.93
CA SER A 143 4.75 -14.23 -5.20
C SER A 143 3.55 -14.17 -6.13
N LEU A 144 2.35 -14.38 -5.56
CA LEU A 144 1.09 -14.25 -6.29
C LEU A 144 0.41 -12.95 -5.89
N PRO A 145 0.02 -12.12 -6.87
CA PRO A 145 -0.74 -10.91 -6.61
C PRO A 145 -2.16 -11.26 -6.12
N PHE A 146 -2.54 -10.69 -4.99
CA PHE A 146 -3.85 -10.91 -4.37
C PHE A 146 -4.80 -9.77 -4.72
N THR A 147 -4.42 -8.54 -4.36
CA THR A 147 -5.13 -7.31 -4.70
C THR A 147 -4.16 -6.27 -5.26
N ALA A 148 -4.69 -5.39 -6.09
CA ALA A 148 -4.00 -4.18 -6.51
C ALA A 148 -4.71 -2.93 -5.98
N SER A 149 -4.08 -1.78 -6.12
CA SER A 149 -4.65 -0.51 -5.71
C SER A 149 -4.18 0.63 -6.58
N ALA A 150 -5.08 1.56 -6.83
CA ALA A 150 -4.77 2.83 -7.44
C ALA A 150 -5.09 3.97 -6.47
N CYS A 151 -4.38 5.09 -6.61
CA CYS A 151 -4.69 6.27 -5.82
C CYS A 151 -5.94 6.97 -6.36
N ARG A 152 -6.76 7.50 -5.44
CA ARG A 152 -7.96 8.30 -5.75
C ARG A 152 -8.03 9.50 -4.83
N LEU A 153 -8.71 10.53 -5.30
CA LEU A 153 -9.14 11.63 -4.46
C LEU A 153 -10.53 11.30 -3.91
N PHE A 154 -10.62 11.08 -2.61
CA PHE A 154 -11.88 10.87 -1.90
C PHE A 154 -12.47 12.19 -1.46
N TYR A 155 -13.81 12.34 -1.55
CA TYR A 155 -14.49 13.57 -1.20
C TYR A 155 -15.82 13.33 -0.50
N ASN A 156 -16.18 14.29 0.37
CA ASN A 156 -17.46 14.34 1.06
C ASN A 156 -18.45 15.20 0.26
N GLN A 157 -19.40 14.57 -0.43
CA GLN A 157 -20.37 15.24 -1.28
C GLN A 157 -21.25 16.21 -0.50
N ASP A 158 -21.62 15.88 0.73
CA ASP A 158 -22.45 16.75 1.57
C ASP A 158 -21.75 18.10 1.83
N LEU A 159 -20.43 18.09 2.01
CA LEU A 159 -19.66 19.31 2.20
C LEU A 159 -19.50 20.12 0.91
N LEU A 160 -19.32 19.43 -0.23
CA LEU A 160 -19.27 20.09 -1.54
C LEU A 160 -20.60 20.79 -1.83
N ASP A 161 -21.73 20.12 -1.63
CA ASP A 161 -23.07 20.66 -1.83
C ASP A 161 -23.32 21.88 -0.94
N ARG A 162 -22.88 21.83 0.33
CA ARG A 162 -23.02 22.94 1.29
C ARG A 162 -22.34 24.24 0.82
N VAL A 163 -21.23 24.13 0.12
CA VAL A 163 -20.47 25.30 -0.38
C VAL A 163 -20.71 25.60 -1.86
N GLY A 164 -21.58 24.81 -2.53
CA GLY A 164 -21.99 25.02 -3.91
C GLY A 164 -20.99 24.50 -4.95
N ILE A 165 -20.14 23.54 -4.60
CA ILE A 165 -19.27 22.83 -5.55
C ILE A 165 -20.08 21.71 -6.20
N SER A 166 -20.29 21.80 -7.52
CA SER A 166 -21.19 20.90 -8.26
C SER A 166 -20.53 19.64 -8.81
N ALA A 167 -19.19 19.56 -8.82
CA ALA A 167 -18.43 18.42 -9.33
C ALA A 167 -17.06 18.35 -8.65
N PRO A 168 -16.46 17.17 -8.52
CA PRO A 168 -15.12 17.03 -7.99
C PRO A 168 -14.07 17.66 -8.92
N PRO A 169 -12.92 18.12 -8.39
CA PRO A 169 -11.88 18.80 -9.13
C PRO A 169 -11.20 17.87 -10.15
N LYS A 170 -10.90 18.39 -11.34
CA LYS A 170 -10.12 17.71 -12.39
C LYS A 170 -8.67 18.17 -12.43
N THR A 171 -8.42 19.38 -11.95
CA THR A 171 -7.07 19.92 -11.83
C THR A 171 -6.67 20.07 -10.39
N LEU A 172 -5.34 20.01 -10.14
CA LEU A 172 -4.81 20.27 -8.80
C LEU A 172 -5.12 21.70 -8.34
N LYS A 173 -5.19 22.66 -9.29
CA LYS A 173 -5.57 24.04 -8.96
C LYS A 173 -7.03 24.15 -8.52
N GLU A 174 -7.95 23.44 -9.19
CA GLU A 174 -9.35 23.35 -8.77
C GLU A 174 -9.46 22.76 -7.36
N LEU A 175 -8.68 21.70 -7.05
CA LEU A 175 -8.64 21.12 -5.68
C LEU A 175 -8.18 22.16 -4.64
N VAL A 176 -7.16 22.97 -4.94
CA VAL A 176 -6.72 24.08 -4.06
C VAL A 176 -7.84 25.08 -3.82
N ASP A 177 -8.53 25.49 -4.89
CA ASP A 177 -9.61 26.47 -4.82
C ASP A 177 -10.82 25.93 -4.04
N ASP A 178 -11.22 24.69 -4.31
CA ASP A 178 -12.33 24.00 -3.66
C ASP A 178 -12.03 23.77 -2.16
N ALA A 179 -10.84 23.26 -1.83
CA ALA A 179 -10.42 23.09 -0.44
C ALA A 179 -10.38 24.42 0.30
N THR A 180 -9.90 25.49 -0.34
CA THR A 180 -9.88 26.84 0.23
C THR A 180 -11.30 27.36 0.48
N LEU A 181 -12.22 27.12 -0.46
CA LEU A 181 -13.62 27.53 -0.33
C LEU A 181 -14.30 26.83 0.85
N VAL A 182 -14.14 25.51 0.97
CA VAL A 182 -14.68 24.73 2.10
C VAL A 182 -14.14 25.26 3.42
N THR A 183 -12.83 25.36 3.57
CA THR A 183 -12.22 25.85 4.82
C THR A 183 -12.67 27.26 5.17
N LYS A 184 -12.71 28.16 4.19
CA LYS A 184 -13.13 29.53 4.39
C LYS A 184 -14.57 29.64 4.90
N GLN A 185 -15.45 28.78 4.43
CA GLN A 185 -16.87 28.83 4.82
C GLN A 185 -17.17 28.03 6.08
N LEU A 186 -16.46 26.93 6.34
CA LEU A 186 -16.87 25.94 7.33
C LEU A 186 -15.87 25.72 8.48
N SER A 187 -14.70 26.38 8.49
CA SER A 187 -13.70 26.18 9.55
C SER A 187 -14.17 26.58 10.93
N SER A 188 -15.13 27.50 11.04
CA SER A 188 -15.75 27.84 12.33
C SER A 188 -16.57 26.69 12.95
N GLU A 189 -16.92 25.69 12.14
CA GLU A 189 -17.57 24.46 12.56
C GLU A 189 -16.57 23.31 12.79
N GLY A 190 -15.26 23.55 12.62
CA GLY A 190 -14.21 22.53 12.69
C GLY A 190 -14.02 21.74 11.42
N ILE A 191 -14.58 22.18 10.28
CA ILE A 191 -14.54 21.51 8.99
C ILE A 191 -13.49 22.18 8.09
N TYR A 192 -12.68 21.34 7.43
CA TYR A 192 -11.57 21.79 6.59
C TYR A 192 -11.61 21.16 5.21
N GLY A 193 -11.02 21.86 4.23
CA GLY A 193 -11.09 21.44 2.83
C GLY A 193 -10.31 20.17 2.52
N ILE A 194 -9.15 19.98 3.14
CA ILE A 194 -8.29 18.82 2.84
C ILE A 194 -7.53 18.36 4.09
N ALA A 195 -7.17 17.08 4.13
CA ALA A 195 -6.20 16.54 5.09
C ALA A 195 -5.26 15.55 4.41
N GLY A 196 -4.14 15.22 5.07
CA GLY A 196 -3.20 14.20 4.63
C GLY A 196 -2.56 13.48 5.82
N ASN A 197 -2.07 12.25 5.58
CA ASN A 197 -1.45 11.40 6.59
C ASN A 197 0.07 11.59 6.67
N TYR A 198 0.54 12.84 6.81
CA TYR A 198 1.96 13.22 6.65
C TYR A 198 2.87 12.81 7.81
N LYS A 199 2.37 12.19 8.87
CA LYS A 199 3.19 11.53 9.89
C LYS A 199 4.12 10.48 9.28
N SER A 200 3.64 9.77 8.24
CA SER A 200 4.43 8.87 7.42
C SER A 200 4.64 9.50 6.04
N ALA A 201 5.77 10.20 5.86
CA ALA A 201 6.07 10.96 4.64
C ALA A 201 5.96 10.10 3.37
N MET A 202 6.62 8.94 3.33
CA MET A 202 6.58 8.03 2.18
C MET A 202 5.15 7.62 1.86
N SER A 203 4.38 7.19 2.86
CA SER A 203 2.98 6.77 2.70
C SER A 203 2.08 7.88 2.15
N ALA A 204 2.27 9.12 2.61
CA ALA A 204 1.47 10.27 2.19
C ALA A 204 1.83 10.72 0.78
N VAL A 205 3.12 10.88 0.49
CA VAL A 205 3.62 11.33 -0.83
C VAL A 205 3.20 10.34 -1.92
N MET A 206 3.33 9.06 -1.64
CA MET A 206 2.91 7.96 -2.47
C MET A 206 1.41 7.97 -2.84
N ARG A 207 0.55 8.43 -1.93
CA ARG A 207 -0.90 8.51 -2.15
C ARG A 207 -1.34 9.80 -2.81
N SER A 208 -0.56 10.86 -2.72
CA SER A 208 -0.97 12.21 -3.10
C SER A 208 -0.06 12.84 -4.14
N ILE A 209 1.17 13.21 -3.78
CA ILE A 209 2.08 14.00 -4.63
C ILE A 209 2.54 13.19 -5.84
N ASP A 210 3.03 11.96 -5.64
CA ASP A 210 3.53 11.11 -6.73
C ASP A 210 2.48 10.83 -7.81
N PRO A 211 1.24 10.41 -7.46
CA PRO A 211 0.20 10.20 -8.47
C PRO A 211 -0.14 11.45 -9.27
N VAL A 212 -0.19 12.63 -8.62
CA VAL A 212 -0.43 13.91 -9.31
C VAL A 212 0.70 14.23 -10.30
N VAL A 213 1.96 14.03 -9.90
CA VAL A 213 3.12 14.20 -10.80
C VAL A 213 3.03 13.25 -11.97
N GLN A 214 2.72 11.98 -11.72
CA GLN A 214 2.67 10.92 -12.74
C GLN A 214 1.55 11.14 -13.75
N VAL A 215 0.31 11.41 -13.31
CA VAL A 215 -0.80 11.69 -14.25
C VAL A 215 -0.64 13.00 -15.02
N SER A 216 0.18 13.90 -14.50
CA SER A 216 0.55 15.15 -15.19
C SER A 216 1.70 14.99 -16.19
N GLY A 217 2.14 13.75 -16.45
CA GLY A 217 3.21 13.47 -17.42
C GLY A 217 4.63 13.61 -16.86
N GLY A 218 4.78 13.69 -15.53
CA GLY A 218 6.06 13.80 -14.83
C GLY A 218 6.76 12.45 -14.63
N THR A 219 7.78 12.46 -13.79
CA THR A 219 8.63 11.29 -13.51
C THR A 219 8.04 10.38 -12.42
N CYS A 220 8.46 9.12 -12.40
CA CYS A 220 8.11 8.20 -11.32
C CYS A 220 9.13 8.31 -10.19
N ASN A 221 8.73 8.90 -9.08
CA ASN A 221 9.58 9.12 -7.90
C ASN A 221 10.92 9.79 -8.27
N GLY A 222 10.86 10.75 -9.19
CA GLY A 222 12.00 11.50 -9.70
C GLY A 222 12.82 10.81 -10.80
N PHE A 223 12.58 9.53 -11.14
CA PHE A 223 13.38 8.87 -12.16
C PHE A 223 12.83 9.10 -13.58
N ASP A 224 13.65 9.70 -14.43
CA ASP A 224 13.40 9.90 -15.86
C ASP A 224 13.93 8.69 -16.64
N PHE A 225 13.04 7.76 -16.97
CA PHE A 225 13.37 6.55 -17.72
C PHE A 225 13.92 6.83 -19.13
N LYS A 226 13.50 7.92 -19.75
CA LYS A 226 13.95 8.29 -21.09
C LYS A 226 15.41 8.70 -21.12
N ASN A 227 15.83 9.49 -20.14
CA ASN A 227 17.19 10.04 -20.06
C ASN A 227 18.10 9.25 -19.11
N GLY A 228 17.58 8.27 -18.38
CA GLY A 228 18.33 7.43 -17.46
C GLY A 228 18.98 8.21 -16.32
N LYS A 229 18.24 9.10 -15.68
CA LYS A 229 18.72 9.95 -14.57
C LYS A 229 17.56 10.30 -13.64
N TYR A 230 17.88 10.77 -12.44
CA TYR A 230 16.91 11.41 -11.56
C TYR A 230 16.68 12.87 -11.94
N ASP A 231 15.42 13.28 -12.03
CA ASP A 231 14.99 14.65 -12.29
C ASP A 231 13.65 14.93 -11.58
N PHE A 232 13.72 15.64 -10.47
CA PHE A 232 12.55 16.02 -9.67
C PHE A 232 11.91 17.34 -10.14
N SER A 233 12.32 17.89 -11.31
CA SER A 233 11.77 19.17 -11.80
C SER A 233 10.27 19.17 -12.02
N SER A 234 9.68 18.01 -12.38
CA SER A 234 8.24 17.82 -12.52
C SER A 234 7.45 17.93 -11.21
N TYR A 235 8.12 17.85 -10.06
CA TYR A 235 7.51 18.02 -8.74
C TYR A 235 7.27 19.49 -8.37
N ARG A 236 7.94 20.45 -9.01
CA ARG A 236 7.94 21.86 -8.60
C ARG A 236 6.56 22.45 -8.44
N GLU A 237 5.76 22.45 -9.51
CA GLU A 237 4.42 23.03 -9.52
C GLU A 237 3.47 22.28 -8.59
N VAL A 238 3.56 20.96 -8.56
CA VAL A 238 2.77 20.13 -7.63
C VAL A 238 3.07 20.50 -6.19
N LEU A 239 4.36 20.59 -5.79
CA LEU A 239 4.75 20.98 -4.45
C LEU A 239 4.31 22.41 -4.09
N GLN A 240 4.30 23.34 -5.05
CA GLN A 240 3.82 24.70 -4.84
C GLN A 240 2.31 24.71 -4.51
N LEU A 241 1.49 23.99 -5.28
CA LEU A 241 0.06 23.90 -5.06
C LEU A 241 -0.29 23.15 -3.76
N PHE A 242 0.45 22.08 -3.44
CA PHE A 242 0.30 21.42 -2.13
C PHE A 242 0.70 22.34 -0.97
N ARG A 243 1.75 23.15 -1.13
CA ARG A 243 2.13 24.18 -0.13
C ARG A 243 1.01 25.20 0.09
N GLU A 244 0.30 25.63 -0.97
CA GLU A 244 -0.86 26.51 -0.82
C GLU A 244 -1.93 25.89 0.09
N MET A 245 -2.14 24.59 0.06
CA MET A 245 -3.10 23.91 0.93
C MET A 245 -2.60 23.71 2.36
N TYR A 246 -1.34 23.28 2.53
CA TYR A 246 -0.84 22.77 3.82
C TYR A 246 -0.08 23.81 4.67
N SER A 247 0.41 24.88 4.08
CA SER A 247 1.12 25.94 4.83
C SER A 247 0.30 27.21 5.09
N THR A 248 -0.94 27.29 4.60
CA THR A 248 -1.78 28.52 4.69
C THR A 248 -3.01 28.37 5.59
N GLY A 249 -3.18 27.21 6.25
CA GLY A 249 -4.33 26.94 7.12
C GLY A 249 -5.58 26.47 6.38
N VAL A 250 -5.48 26.07 5.11
CA VAL A 250 -6.57 25.45 4.35
C VAL A 250 -6.76 24.00 4.77
N ALA A 251 -5.67 23.28 5.03
CA ALA A 251 -5.72 21.89 5.47
C ALA A 251 -6.15 21.77 6.93
N PHE A 252 -6.65 20.58 7.29
CA PHE A 252 -6.98 20.21 8.66
C PHE A 252 -5.77 20.38 9.57
N PRO A 253 -5.93 21.09 10.71
CA PRO A 253 -4.83 21.34 11.65
C PRO A 253 -4.19 20.05 12.16
N GLY A 254 -2.86 20.00 12.15
CA GLY A 254 -2.11 18.83 12.57
C GLY A 254 -1.94 17.74 11.49
N SER A 255 -2.26 18.03 10.21
CA SER A 255 -2.05 17.09 9.10
C SER A 255 -0.60 16.57 9.02
N GLU A 256 0.38 17.37 9.49
CA GLU A 256 1.79 16.95 9.55
C GLU A 256 2.05 15.80 10.53
N SER A 257 1.17 15.58 11.49
CA SER A 257 1.27 14.53 12.51
C SER A 257 0.16 13.48 12.44
N LEU A 258 -0.78 13.62 11.52
CA LEU A 258 -1.82 12.61 11.29
C LEU A 258 -1.27 11.35 10.65
N ASP A 259 -1.70 10.22 11.17
CA ASP A 259 -1.62 8.93 10.49
C ASP A 259 -2.92 8.65 9.71
N ILE A 260 -2.95 7.56 8.93
CA ILE A 260 -4.09 7.27 8.05
C ILE A 260 -5.39 7.02 8.83
N ASP A 261 -5.34 6.27 9.93
CA ASP A 261 -6.56 5.92 10.69
C ASP A 261 -7.16 7.12 11.45
N PRO A 262 -6.38 8.00 12.13
CA PRO A 262 -6.89 9.27 12.61
C PRO A 262 -7.48 10.18 11.52
N LEU A 263 -6.89 10.20 10.31
CA LEU A 263 -7.45 10.93 9.17
C LEU A 263 -8.80 10.36 8.77
N ARG A 264 -8.93 9.04 8.62
CA ARG A 264 -10.18 8.34 8.30
C ARG A 264 -11.28 8.62 9.33
N THR A 265 -10.91 8.66 10.62
CA THR A 265 -11.82 9.04 11.70
C THR A 265 -12.39 10.46 11.49
N GLN A 266 -11.55 11.42 11.11
CA GLN A 266 -11.98 12.79 10.85
C GLN A 266 -12.84 12.90 9.58
N PHE A 267 -12.51 12.16 8.53
CA PHE A 267 -13.32 12.11 7.32
C PHE A 267 -14.70 11.49 7.59
N ALA A 268 -14.74 10.34 8.27
CA ALA A 268 -15.99 9.66 8.65
C ALA A 268 -16.88 10.54 9.56
N ALA A 269 -16.29 11.41 10.37
CA ALA A 269 -17.00 12.39 11.18
C ALA A 269 -17.51 13.60 10.39
N GLY A 270 -17.19 13.74 9.10
CA GLY A 270 -17.59 14.86 8.25
C GLY A 270 -16.74 16.12 8.44
N ASN A 271 -15.57 16.05 9.04
CA ASN A 271 -14.70 17.19 9.33
C ASN A 271 -13.73 17.54 8.18
N ILE A 272 -13.66 16.71 7.12
CA ILE A 272 -12.74 16.86 6.00
C ILE A 272 -13.51 16.72 4.69
N ALA A 273 -13.28 17.64 3.73
CA ALA A 273 -13.91 17.55 2.41
C ALA A 273 -13.16 16.65 1.45
N PHE A 274 -11.82 16.71 1.42
CA PHE A 274 -10.98 15.96 0.50
C PHE A 274 -9.81 15.27 1.20
N TYR A 275 -9.44 14.07 0.72
CA TYR A 275 -8.17 13.43 1.04
C TYR A 275 -7.78 12.43 -0.04
N PHE A 276 -6.48 12.20 -0.20
CA PHE A 276 -5.96 11.17 -1.11
C PHE A 276 -5.80 9.84 -0.39
N SER A 277 -6.23 8.75 -1.03
CA SER A 277 -6.04 7.40 -0.52
C SER A 277 -6.07 6.34 -1.61
N LEU A 278 -6.05 5.07 -1.20
CA LEU A 278 -5.99 3.91 -2.06
C LEU A 278 -7.39 3.32 -2.30
N SER A 279 -7.70 3.00 -3.55
CA SER A 279 -9.03 2.55 -3.98
C SER A 279 -9.49 1.24 -3.32
N HIS A 280 -8.57 0.33 -2.99
CA HIS A 280 -8.91 -0.98 -2.46
C HIS A 280 -9.40 -0.96 -1.01
N ALA A 281 -8.91 -0.03 -0.19
CA ALA A 281 -9.12 -0.08 1.26
C ALA A 281 -10.36 0.68 1.72
N GLU A 282 -10.64 1.84 1.14
CA GLU A 282 -11.60 2.79 1.71
C GLU A 282 -13.05 2.28 1.76
N PRO A 283 -13.58 1.52 0.77
CA PRO A 283 -14.93 0.97 0.89
C PRO A 283 -15.10 0.05 2.10
N GLY A 284 -14.18 -0.90 2.29
CA GLY A 284 -14.21 -1.81 3.43
C GLY A 284 -13.95 -1.11 4.78
N VAL A 285 -13.09 -0.11 4.77
CA VAL A 285 -12.76 0.70 5.95
C VAL A 285 -13.97 1.48 6.47
N TYR A 286 -14.71 2.17 5.60
CA TYR A 286 -15.91 2.92 5.98
C TYR A 286 -17.14 2.04 6.18
N GLN A 287 -17.09 0.81 5.74
CA GLN A 287 -18.13 -0.17 6.04
C GLN A 287 -17.95 -0.82 7.43
N SER A 288 -16.71 -1.07 7.87
CA SER A 288 -16.44 -1.91 9.03
C SER A 288 -15.63 -1.26 10.15
N GLN A 289 -14.56 -0.51 9.82
CA GLN A 289 -13.64 0.03 10.84
C GLN A 289 -14.02 1.44 11.31
N PHE A 290 -14.44 2.30 10.39
CA PHE A 290 -14.88 3.67 10.64
C PHE A 290 -16.25 3.90 10.00
N PRO A 291 -17.32 3.20 10.44
CA PRO A 291 -18.65 3.33 9.82
C PRO A 291 -19.10 4.78 9.78
N THR A 292 -19.68 5.18 8.65
CA THR A 292 -20.12 6.56 8.45
C THR A 292 -21.39 6.63 7.62
N ASP A 293 -22.23 7.65 7.91
CA ASP A 293 -23.43 7.96 7.16
C ASP A 293 -23.27 9.16 6.21
N ILE A 294 -22.04 9.70 6.09
CA ILE A 294 -21.78 10.80 5.15
C ILE A 294 -21.94 10.32 3.71
N ASN A 295 -22.43 11.20 2.85
CA ASN A 295 -22.44 10.95 1.40
C ASN A 295 -21.04 11.23 0.83
N TRP A 296 -20.25 10.18 0.62
CA TRP A 296 -18.89 10.29 0.09
C TRP A 296 -18.73 9.56 -1.24
N ASN A 297 -17.75 9.99 -2.01
CA ASN A 297 -17.41 9.37 -3.28
C ASN A 297 -15.89 9.54 -3.53
N CYS A 298 -15.41 9.05 -4.66
CA CYS A 298 -14.05 9.30 -5.11
C CYS A 298 -14.04 9.74 -6.58
N CYS A 299 -12.93 10.34 -6.99
CA CYS A 299 -12.65 10.64 -8.39
C CYS A 299 -11.21 10.30 -8.73
N GLN A 300 -10.90 10.33 -10.03
CA GLN A 300 -9.54 10.17 -10.52
C GLN A 300 -8.62 11.23 -9.91
N ILE A 301 -7.32 10.95 -9.85
CA ILE A 301 -6.32 11.90 -9.36
C ILE A 301 -6.34 13.15 -10.25
N PRO A 302 -6.51 14.36 -9.70
CA PRO A 302 -6.45 15.59 -10.45
C PRO A 302 -5.03 15.83 -11.00
N SER A 303 -4.92 16.22 -12.28
CA SER A 303 -3.64 16.56 -12.90
C SER A 303 -3.40 18.08 -12.90
N LEU A 304 -2.24 18.51 -13.35
CA LEU A 304 -1.95 19.95 -13.52
C LEU A 304 -2.78 20.59 -14.64
N SER A 305 -3.01 19.86 -15.74
CA SER A 305 -3.69 20.38 -16.95
C SER A 305 -5.19 20.04 -17.01
N GLY A 306 -5.69 19.15 -16.15
CA GLY A 306 -7.02 18.55 -16.26
C GLY A 306 -7.11 17.40 -17.26
N ASN A 307 -6.02 17.12 -17.98
CA ASN A 307 -5.87 15.97 -18.86
C ASN A 307 -5.00 14.91 -18.20
N THR A 308 -5.18 13.66 -18.60
CA THR A 308 -4.28 12.60 -18.18
C THR A 308 -3.12 12.50 -19.17
N ASP A 309 -2.02 13.19 -18.87
CA ASP A 309 -0.81 13.26 -19.71
C ASP A 309 0.20 12.13 -19.39
N GLY A 310 -0.08 11.36 -18.34
CA GLY A 310 0.66 10.19 -17.92
C GLY A 310 -0.24 9.15 -17.28
N VAL A 311 0.34 8.11 -16.72
CA VAL A 311 -0.36 7.08 -15.95
C VAL A 311 0.16 7.07 -14.52
N GLN A 312 -0.72 6.89 -13.54
CA GLN A 312 -0.28 6.71 -12.17
C GLN A 312 0.24 5.28 -11.96
N ASN A 313 1.15 5.14 -11.02
CA ASN A 313 1.66 3.83 -10.66
C ASN A 313 0.56 3.00 -9.99
N LEU A 314 0.31 1.82 -10.55
CA LEU A 314 -0.56 0.83 -9.95
C LEU A 314 0.22 0.11 -8.83
N TRP A 315 -0.39 -0.01 -7.67
CA TRP A 315 0.21 -0.67 -6.53
C TRP A 315 -0.04 -2.17 -6.61
N PHE A 316 0.95 -2.89 -7.13
CA PHE A 316 1.09 -4.32 -6.93
C PHE A 316 1.98 -4.59 -5.71
N GLY A 317 1.91 -5.78 -5.16
CA GLY A 317 2.77 -6.22 -4.08
C GLY A 317 2.34 -5.72 -2.69
N GLY A 318 1.28 -4.93 -2.59
CA GLY A 318 0.76 -4.46 -1.30
C GLY A 318 0.14 -5.57 -0.46
N SER A 319 -0.33 -6.65 -1.09
CA SER A 319 -0.93 -7.84 -0.46
C SER A 319 -0.51 -9.14 -1.15
N ASP A 320 0.57 -9.13 -1.94
CA ASP A 320 1.13 -10.31 -2.57
C ASP A 320 1.55 -11.34 -1.53
N LYS A 321 1.30 -12.61 -1.84
CA LYS A 321 1.62 -13.72 -0.96
C LYS A 321 2.75 -14.54 -1.56
N ALA A 322 3.70 -14.93 -0.72
CA ALA A 322 4.87 -15.71 -1.07
C ALA A 322 4.98 -16.97 -0.21
N ILE A 323 5.77 -17.92 -0.67
CA ILE A 323 6.13 -19.14 0.06
C ILE A 323 7.61 -19.04 0.46
N ASN A 324 7.89 -19.42 1.71
CA ASN A 324 9.24 -19.50 2.25
C ASN A 324 10.04 -20.61 1.53
N ALA A 325 11.19 -20.26 0.95
CA ALA A 325 12.07 -21.22 0.29
C ALA A 325 12.56 -22.35 1.20
N SER A 326 12.60 -22.11 2.50
CA SER A 326 13.04 -23.07 3.53
C SER A 326 11.90 -23.88 4.14
N THR A 327 10.66 -23.74 3.66
CA THR A 327 9.54 -24.58 4.13
C THR A 327 9.83 -26.06 3.93
N LYS A 328 9.37 -26.87 4.86
CA LYS A 328 9.45 -28.34 4.75
C LYS A 328 8.29 -28.97 3.99
N HIS A 329 7.28 -28.14 3.68
CA HIS A 329 6.00 -28.54 3.11
C HIS A 329 5.63 -27.65 1.88
N PRO A 330 6.49 -27.59 0.83
CA PRO A 330 6.26 -26.70 -0.31
C PRO A 330 4.96 -26.99 -1.06
N ASP A 331 4.60 -28.27 -1.21
CA ASP A 331 3.39 -28.67 -1.93
C ASP A 331 2.12 -28.32 -1.12
N GLU A 332 2.14 -28.49 0.18
CA GLU A 332 1.03 -28.11 1.05
C GLU A 332 0.91 -26.59 1.19
N ALA A 333 2.03 -25.88 1.24
CA ALA A 333 2.05 -24.42 1.19
C ALA A 333 1.48 -23.88 -0.12
N TRP A 334 1.78 -24.56 -1.25
CA TRP A 334 1.17 -24.23 -2.53
C TRP A 334 -0.36 -24.43 -2.51
N LYS A 335 -0.87 -25.54 -1.96
CA LYS A 335 -2.32 -25.75 -1.82
C LYS A 335 -2.99 -24.66 -0.98
N VAL A 336 -2.33 -24.16 0.04
CA VAL A 336 -2.81 -22.98 0.82
C VAL A 336 -2.85 -21.75 -0.08
N MET A 337 -1.82 -21.53 -0.91
CA MET A 337 -1.82 -20.44 -1.88
C MET A 337 -2.97 -20.58 -2.90
N GLU A 338 -3.20 -21.78 -3.43
CA GLU A 338 -4.32 -22.06 -4.36
C GLU A 338 -5.68 -21.78 -3.70
N PHE A 339 -5.86 -22.21 -2.44
CA PHE A 339 -7.08 -21.91 -1.68
C PHE A 339 -7.31 -20.40 -1.53
N LEU A 340 -6.30 -19.66 -1.06
CA LEU A 340 -6.39 -18.23 -0.86
C LEU A 340 -6.67 -17.44 -2.15
N HIS A 341 -6.24 -17.98 -3.32
CA HIS A 341 -6.41 -17.36 -4.64
C HIS A 341 -7.51 -18.06 -5.46
N SER A 342 -8.34 -18.92 -4.85
CA SER A 342 -9.43 -19.59 -5.55
C SER A 342 -10.55 -18.63 -5.92
N ASP A 343 -11.34 -18.95 -6.94
CA ASP A 343 -12.48 -18.17 -7.36
C ASP A 343 -13.58 -18.16 -6.27
N GLU A 344 -13.67 -19.27 -5.51
CA GLU A 344 -14.58 -19.42 -4.36
C GLU A 344 -14.24 -18.49 -3.21
N VAL A 345 -12.97 -18.16 -3.00
CA VAL A 345 -12.54 -17.19 -1.98
C VAL A 345 -12.59 -15.76 -2.55
N MET A 346 -12.06 -15.56 -3.76
CA MET A 346 -11.82 -14.22 -4.28
C MET A 346 -13.04 -13.60 -4.99
N GLY A 347 -13.96 -14.40 -5.51
CA GLY A 347 -15.21 -13.90 -6.10
C GLY A 347 -16.10 -13.19 -5.07
N PRO A 348 -16.49 -13.86 -3.96
CA PRO A 348 -17.23 -13.19 -2.88
C PRO A 348 -16.45 -12.05 -2.20
N TYR A 349 -15.10 -12.14 -2.12
CA TYR A 349 -14.25 -11.06 -1.65
C TYR A 349 -14.42 -9.79 -2.52
N TYR A 350 -14.40 -9.96 -3.85
CA TYR A 350 -14.65 -8.88 -4.80
C TYR A 350 -16.07 -8.31 -4.65
N THR A 351 -17.10 -9.18 -4.64
CA THR A 351 -18.51 -8.75 -4.49
C THR A 351 -18.74 -7.97 -3.19
N ALA A 352 -18.05 -8.34 -2.10
CA ALA A 352 -18.11 -7.63 -0.84
C ALA A 352 -17.39 -6.26 -0.85
N GLY A 353 -16.70 -5.91 -1.96
CA GLY A 353 -15.98 -4.64 -2.10
C GLY A 353 -14.76 -4.51 -1.21
N LEU A 354 -14.15 -5.64 -0.81
CA LEU A 354 -13.02 -5.65 0.11
C LEU A 354 -11.69 -5.27 -0.55
N GLY A 355 -11.60 -5.35 -1.88
CA GLY A 355 -10.41 -4.96 -2.61
C GLY A 355 -10.53 -5.11 -4.13
N THR A 356 -9.55 -4.58 -4.85
CA THR A 356 -9.41 -4.78 -6.29
C THR A 356 -8.67 -6.07 -6.55
N VAL A 357 -9.43 -7.11 -6.89
CA VAL A 357 -8.93 -8.48 -7.02
C VAL A 357 -8.07 -8.66 -8.28
N MET A 358 -6.91 -9.30 -8.13
CA MET A 358 -5.99 -9.58 -9.24
C MET A 358 -6.26 -10.90 -9.95
N ILE A 359 -7.19 -11.70 -9.47
CA ILE A 359 -7.62 -12.96 -10.09
C ILE A 359 -8.79 -12.65 -11.03
N LYS A 360 -8.51 -12.56 -12.32
CA LYS A 360 -9.46 -12.23 -13.38
C LYS A 360 -10.64 -13.19 -13.41
N SER A 361 -10.39 -14.51 -13.31
CA SER A 361 -11.43 -15.54 -13.32
C SER A 361 -12.44 -15.35 -12.19
N ALA A 362 -11.99 -14.96 -11.00
CA ALA A 362 -12.84 -14.71 -9.86
C ALA A 362 -13.73 -13.46 -10.07
N VAL A 363 -13.18 -12.41 -10.67
CA VAL A 363 -13.92 -11.16 -10.94
C VAL A 363 -14.94 -11.36 -12.06
N GLU A 364 -14.56 -12.05 -13.16
CA GLU A 364 -15.47 -12.29 -14.30
C GLU A 364 -16.66 -13.20 -13.93
N GLY A 365 -16.52 -14.04 -12.89
CA GLY A 365 -17.57 -14.93 -12.39
C GLY A 365 -18.44 -14.33 -11.26
N ALA A 366 -18.12 -13.13 -10.77
CA ALA A 366 -18.75 -12.55 -9.60
C ALA A 366 -19.61 -11.31 -9.93
N GLU A 367 -20.58 -11.02 -9.08
CA GLU A 367 -21.35 -9.78 -9.16
C GLU A 367 -20.46 -8.60 -8.73
N PRO A 368 -20.49 -7.47 -9.44
CA PRO A 368 -19.75 -6.27 -9.03
C PRO A 368 -20.16 -5.79 -7.64
N PRO A 369 -19.23 -5.26 -6.84
CA PRO A 369 -19.59 -4.67 -5.56
C PRO A 369 -20.46 -3.42 -5.73
N ALA A 370 -21.42 -3.22 -4.86
CA ALA A 370 -22.31 -2.04 -4.88
C ALA A 370 -21.51 -0.72 -4.83
N SER A 371 -20.34 -0.73 -4.22
CA SER A 371 -19.44 0.43 -4.21
C SER A 371 -18.91 0.82 -5.60
N ILE A 372 -18.68 -0.13 -6.50
CA ILE A 372 -18.27 0.17 -7.88
C ILE A 372 -19.43 0.75 -8.70
N GLU A 373 -20.68 0.29 -8.47
CA GLU A 373 -21.85 0.86 -9.15
C GLU A 373 -22.07 2.34 -8.78
N THR A 374 -21.87 2.68 -7.52
CA THR A 374 -22.07 4.04 -7.01
C THR A 374 -20.83 4.93 -7.16
N MET A 375 -19.62 4.32 -7.19
CA MET A 375 -18.32 4.96 -7.27
C MET A 375 -17.45 4.31 -8.36
N PRO A 376 -17.79 4.51 -9.65
CA PRO A 376 -17.10 3.81 -10.75
C PRO A 376 -15.60 4.13 -10.82
N ASP A 377 -15.18 5.29 -10.31
CA ASP A 377 -13.76 5.66 -10.25
C ASP A 377 -12.92 4.82 -9.25
N LEU A 378 -13.56 4.01 -8.38
CA LEU A 378 -12.83 3.03 -7.56
C LEU A 378 -12.15 1.95 -8.43
N ALA A 379 -12.77 1.60 -9.56
CA ALA A 379 -12.22 0.59 -10.46
C ALA A 379 -10.86 1.02 -11.03
N ILE A 380 -9.99 0.03 -11.23
CA ILE A 380 -8.74 0.23 -11.97
C ILE A 380 -9.07 0.48 -13.44
N GLY A 381 -8.47 1.51 -14.00
CA GLY A 381 -8.70 1.94 -15.37
C GLY A 381 -7.41 2.01 -16.21
N ALA A 382 -7.55 2.46 -17.44
CA ALA A 382 -6.44 2.54 -18.40
C ALA A 382 -5.29 3.48 -17.95
N ASN A 383 -5.56 4.38 -17.01
CA ASN A 383 -4.55 5.30 -16.49
C ASN A 383 -3.84 4.79 -15.21
N ASP A 384 -4.18 3.59 -14.76
CA ASP A 384 -3.58 2.92 -13.62
C ASP A 384 -2.68 1.80 -14.16
N GLN A 385 -1.38 2.03 -14.26
CA GLN A 385 -0.45 1.08 -14.88
C GLN A 385 0.84 0.98 -14.07
N ASN A 386 1.49 -0.17 -14.15
CA ASN A 386 2.80 -0.34 -13.53
C ASN A 386 3.85 0.46 -14.27
N TRP A 387 4.62 1.23 -13.51
CA TRP A 387 5.84 1.82 -14.02
C TRP A 387 6.97 0.78 -14.00
N PRO A 388 7.94 0.90 -14.93
CA PRO A 388 9.12 0.04 -14.91
C PRO A 388 9.89 0.18 -13.60
N ILE A 389 10.68 -0.85 -13.28
CA ILE A 389 11.54 -0.84 -12.09
C ILE A 389 12.55 0.29 -12.18
N ARG A 390 12.63 1.07 -11.11
CA ARG A 390 13.65 2.12 -10.95
C ARG A 390 14.96 1.50 -10.47
N PRO A 391 16.11 2.18 -10.71
CA PRO A 391 17.38 1.72 -10.17
C PRO A 391 17.34 1.58 -8.65
N ALA A 392 17.88 0.49 -8.14
CA ALA A 392 18.17 0.35 -6.72
C ALA A 392 19.38 1.24 -6.38
N ILE A 393 19.17 2.21 -5.49
CA ILE A 393 20.22 3.15 -5.05
C ILE A 393 20.18 3.33 -3.54
N SER A 394 21.33 3.57 -2.95
CA SER A 394 21.45 3.97 -1.54
C SER A 394 21.78 5.46 -1.49
N ILE A 395 20.82 6.25 -0.99
CA ILE A 395 21.00 7.71 -0.87
C ILE A 395 21.51 8.09 0.53
N GLU A 396 22.32 9.15 0.59
CA GLU A 396 22.69 9.77 1.86
C GLU A 396 21.67 10.86 2.22
N GLY A 397 21.34 10.96 3.50
CA GLY A 397 20.41 11.96 4.03
C GLY A 397 18.93 11.58 3.88
N GLU A 398 18.06 12.58 3.92
CA GLU A 398 16.61 12.38 3.87
C GLU A 398 16.14 11.93 2.48
N ASP A 399 15.20 11.01 2.41
CA ASP A 399 14.58 10.60 1.15
C ASP A 399 13.72 11.73 0.53
N TYR A 400 13.38 11.57 -0.75
CA TYR A 400 12.61 12.59 -1.48
C TYR A 400 11.23 12.85 -0.87
N SER A 401 10.60 11.84 -0.26
CA SER A 401 9.28 11.99 0.33
C SER A 401 9.32 12.84 1.60
N THR A 402 10.32 12.64 2.43
CA THR A 402 10.58 13.49 3.62
C THR A 402 10.85 14.94 3.19
N VAL A 403 11.68 15.13 2.17
CA VAL A 403 11.97 16.47 1.63
C VAL A 403 10.72 17.12 1.03
N ALA A 404 9.89 16.36 0.28
CA ALA A 404 8.63 16.86 -0.27
C ALA A 404 7.66 17.32 0.83
N VAL A 405 7.53 16.55 1.91
CA VAL A 405 6.71 16.95 3.08
C VAL A 405 7.24 18.24 3.71
N GLN A 406 8.55 18.35 3.90
CA GLN A 406 9.14 19.60 4.41
C GLN A 406 8.86 20.80 3.48
N CYS A 407 8.86 20.58 2.16
CA CYS A 407 8.51 21.59 1.18
C CYS A 407 7.06 22.06 1.31
N ILE A 408 6.10 21.15 1.38
CA ILE A 408 4.66 21.53 1.44
C ILE A 408 4.28 22.21 2.75
N PHE A 409 4.96 21.92 3.86
CA PHE A 409 4.79 22.63 5.14
C PHE A 409 5.64 23.90 5.25
N GLY A 410 6.35 24.30 4.20
CA GLY A 410 7.12 25.55 4.16
C GLY A 410 8.45 25.52 4.92
N LEU A 411 8.92 24.33 5.31
CA LEU A 411 10.16 24.16 6.07
C LEU A 411 11.41 24.18 5.17
N LYS A 412 11.25 23.89 3.86
CA LYS A 412 12.32 23.97 2.86
C LYS A 412 11.88 24.78 1.63
N ASP A 413 12.83 25.45 1.00
CA ASP A 413 12.62 26.06 -0.31
C ASP A 413 12.51 24.97 -1.40
N ILE A 414 11.50 25.09 -2.27
CA ILE A 414 11.19 24.06 -3.26
C ILE A 414 12.28 23.96 -4.33
N ASP A 415 12.77 25.08 -4.84
CA ASP A 415 13.76 25.09 -5.91
C ASP A 415 15.11 24.56 -5.41
N GLN A 416 15.51 24.95 -4.22
CA GLN A 416 16.72 24.44 -3.58
C GLN A 416 16.57 22.94 -3.29
N ALA A 417 15.45 22.49 -2.75
CA ALA A 417 15.19 21.10 -2.45
C ALA A 417 15.25 20.20 -3.71
N ILE A 418 14.65 20.63 -4.83
CA ILE A 418 14.70 19.93 -6.10
C ILE A 418 16.14 19.81 -6.60
N SER A 419 16.92 20.89 -6.54
CA SER A 419 18.32 20.87 -6.95
C SER A 419 19.14 19.87 -6.13
N GLU A 420 18.99 19.93 -4.79
CA GLU A 420 19.69 19.03 -3.88
C GLU A 420 19.29 17.56 -4.07
N LEU A 421 17.99 17.29 -4.32
CA LEU A 421 17.51 15.93 -4.63
C LEU A 421 18.11 15.42 -5.93
N ASN A 422 18.09 16.22 -7.00
CA ASN A 422 18.68 15.85 -8.27
C ASN A 422 20.16 15.47 -8.12
N ASP A 423 20.94 16.29 -7.41
CA ASP A 423 22.36 16.05 -7.19
C ASP A 423 22.59 14.75 -6.39
N ARG A 424 21.92 14.59 -5.26
CA ARG A 424 22.08 13.42 -4.38
C ARG A 424 21.67 12.11 -5.04
N TYR A 425 20.51 12.10 -5.70
CA TYR A 425 19.98 10.89 -6.33
C TYR A 425 20.80 10.49 -7.55
N ASN A 426 21.26 11.45 -8.37
CA ASN A 426 22.14 11.14 -9.50
C ASN A 426 23.54 10.68 -9.04
N ASN A 427 24.12 11.29 -8.00
CA ASN A 427 25.39 10.82 -7.45
C ASN A 427 25.28 9.38 -6.90
N ALA A 428 24.18 9.04 -6.21
CA ALA A 428 23.94 7.69 -5.74
C ALA A 428 23.75 6.70 -6.91
N TYR A 429 23.05 7.11 -7.97
CA TYR A 429 22.85 6.28 -9.15
C TYR A 429 24.14 6.08 -9.95
N ASP A 430 24.93 7.12 -10.15
CA ASP A 430 26.23 7.00 -10.83
C ASP A 430 27.20 6.11 -10.06
N LYS A 431 27.15 6.17 -8.72
CA LYS A 431 27.91 5.24 -7.88
C LYS A 431 27.43 3.80 -8.05
N SER A 432 26.13 3.55 -8.01
CA SER A 432 25.56 2.21 -8.23
C SER A 432 25.97 1.63 -9.59
N VAL A 433 25.97 2.46 -10.64
CA VAL A 433 26.43 2.05 -11.98
C VAL A 433 27.95 1.78 -11.99
N ALA A 434 28.76 2.58 -11.29
CA ALA A 434 30.19 2.34 -11.16
C ALA A 434 30.49 1.03 -10.38
N ASP A 435 29.62 0.67 -9.44
CA ASP A 435 29.70 -0.58 -8.66
C ASP A 435 29.15 -1.81 -9.41
N GLY A 436 28.67 -1.63 -10.68
CA GLY A 436 28.29 -2.70 -11.58
C GLY A 436 26.80 -2.79 -11.95
N ALA A 437 25.94 -1.90 -11.41
CA ALA A 437 24.53 -1.88 -11.80
C ALA A 437 24.37 -1.45 -13.26
N LYS A 438 23.36 -2.01 -13.93
CA LYS A 438 23.04 -1.63 -15.32
C LYS A 438 22.36 -0.25 -15.34
N ARG A 439 22.84 0.66 -16.21
CA ARG A 439 22.15 1.94 -16.44
C ARG A 439 20.85 1.69 -17.20
N ILE A 440 19.72 2.19 -16.65
CA ILE A 440 18.40 2.06 -17.23
C ILE A 440 18.13 3.28 -18.11
N VAL A 441 17.93 3.08 -19.41
CA VAL A 441 17.55 4.13 -20.37
C VAL A 441 16.59 3.51 -21.39
N TYR A 442 15.41 4.11 -21.54
CA TYR A 442 14.41 3.72 -22.53
C TYR A 442 14.10 4.90 -23.46
N PRO A 443 14.77 5.02 -24.62
CA PRO A 443 14.72 6.23 -25.46
C PRO A 443 13.33 6.65 -25.92
N ASN A 444 12.41 5.70 -26.05
CA ASN A 444 11.03 5.90 -26.50
C ASN A 444 10.04 6.09 -25.35
N PHE A 445 10.50 6.05 -24.11
CA PHE A 445 9.66 6.13 -22.93
C PHE A 445 8.97 7.49 -22.81
N THR A 446 7.68 7.48 -22.50
CA THR A 446 6.93 8.62 -22.02
C THR A 446 6.05 8.19 -20.85
N ALA A 447 5.65 9.12 -20.00
CA ALA A 447 4.75 8.84 -18.87
C ALA A 447 3.40 8.24 -19.30
N LYS A 448 2.97 8.45 -20.54
CA LYS A 448 1.72 7.92 -21.11
C LYS A 448 1.93 6.59 -21.84
N ASN A 449 3.02 6.48 -22.58
CA ASN A 449 3.43 5.27 -23.28
C ASN A 449 4.71 4.76 -22.65
N GLN A 450 4.61 3.74 -21.85
CA GLN A 450 5.71 3.18 -21.07
C GLN A 450 6.53 2.17 -21.91
N ASP A 451 6.97 2.62 -23.10
CA ASP A 451 7.79 1.81 -24.00
C ASP A 451 9.20 1.60 -23.43
N THR A 452 9.48 0.39 -23.00
CA THR A 452 10.78 -0.06 -22.47
C THR A 452 11.67 -0.69 -23.52
N SER A 453 11.31 -0.62 -24.80
CA SER A 453 12.15 -1.13 -25.89
C SER A 453 13.45 -0.31 -26.00
N VAL A 454 14.57 -1.02 -26.24
CA VAL A 454 15.93 -0.45 -26.34
C VAL A 454 16.45 -0.55 -27.77
#